data_dc871fca5e089c6f22c54d1c30560438
#
_entry.id   dc871fca5e089c6f22c54d1c30560438
#
_cell.length_a   1.000
_cell.length_b   1.000
_cell.length_c   1.000
_cell.angle_alpha   90.00
_cell.angle_beta   90.00
_cell.angle_gamma   90.00
#
_symmetry.space_group_name_H-M   'P 1'
#
loop_
_entity.id
_entity.type
_entity.pdbx_description
1 polymer ?
#
loop_
_entity_poly.entity_id
_entity_poly.type
_entity_poly.pdbx_seq_one_letter_code
_entity_poly.pdbx_strand_id
1 'polypeptide(L)'
;MAREIAQMNKTTVIKYLEYSRGIDDEIKIKRNIVEDLEMCYDTSAAINYDGMPKGQNHISNPTEKAAMNIPDYVRKEIREYTEEIEQLQKLKCEIVKEVLRLSLKQKQVIMMFYFQDLRWVQIADLLHYSERQCKNIRNEAVERLLVIFQNNKTISNFKIKE
;
A
#
# COMPACT_ATOMS: atom_id res chain seq x y z
N MET A 1 31.21 -4.52 -3.19
CA MET A 1 30.23 -4.55 -4.31
C MET A 1 29.30 -3.35 -4.14
N ALA A 2 29.45 -2.34 -4.96
CA ALA A 2 28.58 -1.19 -5.00
C ALA A 2 27.19 -1.69 -5.44
N ARG A 3 26.19 -1.56 -4.57
CA ARG A 3 24.78 -1.75 -4.96
C ARG A 3 24.50 -0.71 -6.02
N GLU A 4 24.19 -1.16 -7.21
CA GLU A 4 23.62 -0.35 -8.28
C GLU A 4 22.35 0.31 -7.72
N ILE A 5 22.50 1.54 -7.23
CA ILE A 5 21.36 2.40 -6.91
C ILE A 5 20.76 2.69 -8.29
N ALA A 6 19.64 2.05 -8.61
CA ALA A 6 18.92 2.29 -9.84
C ALA A 6 18.72 3.81 -9.93
N GLN A 7 19.37 4.42 -10.93
CA GLN A 7 19.42 5.89 -11.06
C GLN A 7 17.98 6.38 -11.27
N MET A 8 17.39 6.97 -10.23
CA MET A 8 16.02 7.45 -10.28
C MET A 8 15.92 8.52 -11.37
N ASN A 9 14.98 8.37 -12.27
CA ASN A 9 14.70 9.29 -13.36
C ASN A 9 13.24 9.76 -13.31
N LYS A 10 12.87 10.73 -14.16
CA LYS A 10 11.50 11.25 -14.23
C LYS A 10 10.45 10.17 -14.46
N THR A 11 10.77 9.20 -15.32
CA THR A 11 9.90 8.06 -15.62
C THR A 11 9.67 7.20 -14.36
N THR A 12 10.70 6.99 -13.57
CA THR A 12 10.61 6.27 -12.29
C THR A 12 9.70 7.01 -11.31
N VAL A 13 9.83 8.33 -11.19
CA VAL A 13 8.94 9.14 -10.33
C VAL A 13 7.49 9.01 -10.77
N ILE A 14 7.22 9.08 -12.07
CA ILE A 14 5.88 8.90 -12.63
C ILE A 14 5.34 7.51 -12.30
N LYS A 15 6.14 6.45 -12.47
CA LYS A 15 5.76 5.08 -12.09
C LYS A 15 5.38 4.98 -10.61
N TYR A 16 6.12 5.63 -9.69
CA TYR A 16 5.76 5.64 -8.26
C TYR A 16 4.43 6.35 -7.99
N LEU A 17 4.19 7.49 -8.66
CA LEU A 17 2.93 8.21 -8.52
C LEU A 17 1.74 7.41 -9.07
N GLU A 18 1.91 6.76 -10.22
CA GLU A 18 0.89 5.88 -10.82
C GLU A 18 0.66 4.64 -9.95
N TYR A 19 1.72 4.01 -9.47
CA TYR A 19 1.65 2.85 -8.58
C TYR A 19 0.93 3.19 -7.27
N SER A 20 1.19 4.37 -6.70
CA SER A 20 0.58 4.80 -5.43
C SER A 20 -0.95 4.84 -5.47
N ARG A 21 -1.56 5.01 -6.65
CA ARG A 21 -3.01 4.95 -6.84
C ARG A 21 -3.56 3.54 -6.63
N GLY A 22 -2.84 2.52 -7.11
CA GLY A 22 -3.24 1.12 -7.00
C GLY A 22 -2.90 0.44 -5.67
N ILE A 23 -2.10 1.08 -4.82
CA ILE A 23 -1.63 0.48 -3.56
C ILE A 23 -2.80 0.09 -2.63
N ASP A 24 -3.85 0.90 -2.54
CA ASP A 24 -4.99 0.59 -1.67
C ASP A 24 -5.73 -0.67 -2.10
N ASP A 25 -5.90 -0.86 -3.41
CA ASP A 25 -6.53 -2.07 -3.95
C ASP A 25 -5.63 -3.29 -3.72
N GLU A 26 -4.33 -3.15 -3.89
CA GLU A 26 -3.37 -4.24 -3.60
C GLU A 26 -3.39 -4.61 -2.10
N ILE A 27 -3.40 -3.64 -1.21
CA ILE A 27 -3.53 -3.87 0.24
C ILE A 27 -4.84 -4.58 0.56
N LYS A 28 -5.95 -4.15 -0.05
CA LYS A 28 -7.27 -4.77 0.17
C LYS A 28 -7.29 -6.23 -0.27
N ILE A 29 -6.72 -6.54 -1.44
CA ILE A 29 -6.61 -7.92 -1.93
C ILE A 29 -5.82 -8.78 -0.93
N LYS A 30 -4.65 -8.30 -0.48
CA LYS A 30 -3.81 -9.03 0.46
C LYS A 30 -4.48 -9.23 1.83
N ARG A 31 -5.22 -8.24 2.32
CA ARG A 31 -6.01 -8.38 3.56
C ARG A 31 -7.09 -9.43 3.43
N ASN A 32 -7.84 -9.44 2.32
CA ASN A 32 -8.85 -10.46 2.09
C ASN A 32 -8.23 -11.87 2.07
N ILE A 33 -7.05 -12.03 1.44
CA ILE A 33 -6.34 -13.33 1.45
C ILE A 33 -5.96 -13.74 2.88
N VAL A 34 -5.45 -12.82 3.69
CA VAL A 34 -5.11 -13.11 5.09
C VAL A 34 -6.36 -13.50 5.88
N GLU A 35 -7.46 -12.76 5.76
CA GLU A 35 -8.74 -13.06 6.41
C GLU A 35 -9.27 -14.42 5.98
N ASP A 36 -9.23 -14.75 4.68
CA ASP A 36 -9.67 -16.06 4.17
C ASP A 36 -8.81 -17.20 4.72
N LEU A 37 -7.49 -17.03 4.79
CA LEU A 37 -6.58 -18.01 5.38
C LEU A 37 -6.85 -18.20 6.88
N GLU A 38 -7.07 -17.15 7.63
CA GLU A 38 -7.42 -17.22 9.06
C GLU A 38 -8.77 -17.90 9.25
N MET A 39 -9.80 -17.52 8.49
CA MET A 39 -11.15 -18.11 8.58
C MET A 39 -11.19 -19.59 8.23
N CYS A 40 -10.41 -20.05 7.26
CA CYS A 40 -10.32 -21.46 6.90
C CYS A 40 -9.89 -22.37 8.07
N TYR A 41 -9.13 -21.83 9.03
CA TYR A 41 -8.63 -22.58 10.18
C TYR A 41 -9.42 -22.30 11.46
N ASP A 42 -10.10 -21.16 11.57
CA ASP A 42 -11.03 -20.88 12.67
C ASP A 42 -12.30 -21.73 12.61
N THR A 43 -12.82 -22.01 11.42
CA THR A 43 -14.01 -22.87 11.23
C THR A 43 -13.78 -24.33 11.60
N SER A 44 -12.53 -24.82 11.58
CA SER A 44 -12.22 -26.18 12.05
C SER A 44 -12.32 -26.33 13.58
N ALA A 45 -12.31 -25.22 14.32
CA ALA A 45 -12.55 -25.20 15.78
C ALA A 45 -14.05 -25.15 16.14
N ALA A 46 -14.93 -24.88 15.19
CA ALA A 46 -16.37 -24.74 15.39
C ALA A 46 -17.17 -26.06 15.16
N ILE A 47 -16.53 -27.23 15.16
CA ILE A 47 -17.26 -28.48 15.35
C ILE A 47 -17.60 -28.57 16.85
N ASN A 48 -18.65 -27.88 17.24
CA ASN A 48 -19.31 -28.06 18.52
C ASN A 48 -19.85 -29.50 18.57
N TYR A 49 -19.17 -30.38 19.26
CA TYR A 49 -19.77 -31.60 19.79
C TYR A 49 -20.73 -31.17 20.91
N ASP A 50 -21.91 -30.72 20.51
CA ASP A 50 -23.01 -30.50 21.43
C ASP A 50 -23.53 -31.88 21.82
N GLY A 51 -23.09 -32.39 22.97
CA GLY A 51 -23.52 -33.68 23.48
C GLY A 51 -22.54 -34.42 24.39
N MET A 52 -21.32 -33.94 24.64
CA MET A 52 -20.41 -34.57 25.61
C MET A 52 -20.46 -33.88 26.99
N PRO A 53 -20.48 -34.68 28.11
CA PRO A 53 -20.46 -34.11 29.45
C PRO A 53 -19.18 -33.32 29.70
N LYS A 54 -19.34 -32.04 30.05
CA LYS A 54 -18.25 -31.15 30.38
C LYS A 54 -17.58 -31.59 31.68
N GLY A 55 -16.37 -32.09 31.60
CA GLY A 55 -15.48 -32.26 32.76
C GLY A 55 -15.18 -30.89 33.39
N GLN A 56 -15.32 -30.80 34.71
CA GLN A 56 -15.01 -29.61 35.50
C GLN A 56 -13.52 -29.27 35.37
N ASN A 57 -13.22 -27.98 35.17
CA ASN A 57 -11.90 -27.33 35.20
C ASN A 57 -11.01 -27.44 33.94
N HIS A 58 -11.51 -26.94 32.81
CA HIS A 58 -10.59 -26.39 31.79
C HIS A 58 -11.12 -25.04 31.30
N ILE A 59 -10.47 -23.95 31.74
CA ILE A 59 -10.54 -22.64 31.08
C ILE A 59 -9.77 -22.77 29.78
N SER A 60 -10.41 -23.33 28.77
CA SER A 60 -9.84 -23.34 27.42
C SER A 60 -10.23 -22.04 26.74
N ASN A 61 -9.26 -21.17 26.57
CA ASN A 61 -9.39 -19.95 25.78
C ASN A 61 -9.60 -20.40 24.30
N PRO A 62 -10.82 -20.27 23.71
CA PRO A 62 -11.08 -20.79 22.36
C PRO A 62 -10.21 -20.10 21.31
N THR A 63 -9.85 -18.84 21.53
CA THR A 63 -8.97 -18.04 20.66
C THR A 63 -7.53 -18.60 20.62
N GLU A 64 -7.04 -19.11 21.74
CA GLU A 64 -5.68 -19.69 21.84
C GLU A 64 -5.59 -21.06 21.17
N LYS A 65 -6.66 -21.85 21.21
CA LYS A 65 -6.75 -23.14 20.51
C LYS A 65 -6.91 -22.99 19.00
N ALA A 66 -7.66 -22.00 18.54
CA ALA A 66 -7.79 -21.68 17.12
C ALA A 66 -6.42 -21.27 16.52
N ALA A 67 -5.67 -20.44 17.23
CA ALA A 67 -4.32 -20.06 16.82
C ALA A 67 -3.32 -21.24 16.77
N MET A 68 -3.53 -22.30 17.53
CA MET A 68 -2.67 -23.48 17.53
C MET A 68 -2.90 -24.44 16.35
N ASN A 69 -4.04 -24.34 15.66
CA ASN A 69 -4.42 -25.24 14.57
C ASN A 69 -3.94 -24.76 13.18
N ILE A 70 -3.42 -23.55 13.07
CA ILE A 70 -2.91 -23.04 11.81
C ILE A 70 -1.56 -23.69 11.50
N PRO A 71 -1.41 -24.41 10.36
CA PRO A 71 -0.13 -25.01 9.96
C PRO A 71 0.99 -23.97 9.83
N ASP A 72 2.22 -24.34 10.12
CA ASP A 72 3.35 -23.43 10.13
C ASP A 72 3.59 -22.75 8.75
N TYR A 73 3.33 -23.46 7.65
CA TYR A 73 3.43 -22.89 6.31
C TYR A 73 2.40 -21.78 6.07
N VAL A 74 1.18 -21.92 6.60
CA VAL A 74 0.12 -20.91 6.49
C VAL A 74 0.44 -19.69 7.36
N ARG A 75 0.96 -19.91 8.59
CA ARG A 75 1.42 -18.81 9.44
C ARG A 75 2.54 -18.01 8.79
N LYS A 76 3.42 -18.71 8.08
CA LYS A 76 4.50 -18.06 7.33
C LYS A 76 3.92 -17.20 6.21
N GLU A 77 2.95 -17.70 5.46
CA GLU A 77 2.29 -16.99 4.37
C GLU A 77 1.52 -15.75 4.87
N ILE A 78 0.74 -15.89 5.96
CA ILE A 78 0.04 -14.78 6.62
C ILE A 78 1.05 -13.69 7.03
N ARG A 79 2.18 -14.08 7.61
CA ARG A 79 3.23 -13.14 8.00
C ARG A 79 3.82 -12.41 6.80
N GLU A 80 4.12 -13.11 5.73
CA GLU A 80 4.66 -12.54 4.50
C GLU A 80 3.69 -11.50 3.90
N TYR A 81 2.39 -11.81 3.79
CA TYR A 81 1.39 -10.84 3.33
C TYR A 81 1.24 -9.65 4.29
N THR A 82 1.28 -9.86 5.58
CA THR A 82 1.19 -8.78 6.58
C THR A 82 2.38 -7.83 6.46
N GLU A 83 3.60 -8.36 6.33
CA GLU A 83 4.82 -7.56 6.13
C GLU A 83 4.77 -6.78 4.80
N GLU A 84 4.26 -7.39 3.72
CA GLU A 84 4.07 -6.70 2.44
C GLU A 84 3.04 -5.56 2.56
N ILE A 85 1.93 -5.76 3.27
CA ILE A 85 0.92 -4.72 3.54
C ILE A 85 1.55 -3.54 4.27
N GLU A 86 2.34 -3.79 5.31
CA GLU A 86 3.03 -2.74 6.08
C GLU A 86 4.01 -1.94 5.20
N GLN A 87 4.76 -2.63 4.34
CA GLN A 87 5.69 -1.99 3.41
C GLN A 87 4.96 -1.10 2.39
N LEU A 88 3.82 -1.57 1.84
CA LEU A 88 3.00 -0.80 0.91
C LEU A 88 2.39 0.43 1.58
N GLN A 89 1.86 0.28 2.80
CA GLN A 89 1.33 1.41 3.58
C GLN A 89 2.40 2.45 3.85
N LYS A 90 3.58 2.02 4.26
CA LYS A 90 4.72 2.91 4.52
C LYS A 90 5.16 3.64 3.26
N LEU A 91 5.26 2.93 2.13
CA LEU A 91 5.60 3.54 0.85
C LEU A 91 4.58 4.63 0.46
N LYS A 92 3.28 4.32 0.53
CA LYS A 92 2.22 5.27 0.21
C LYS A 92 2.28 6.52 1.09
N CYS A 93 2.43 6.33 2.40
CA CYS A 93 2.56 7.44 3.34
C CYS A 93 3.76 8.33 3.01
N GLU A 94 4.92 7.76 2.68
CA GLU A 94 6.10 8.54 2.31
C GLU A 94 5.92 9.28 0.98
N ILE A 95 5.32 8.64 -0.04
CA ILE A 95 5.02 9.31 -1.32
C ILE A 95 4.09 10.51 -1.09
N VAL A 96 2.98 10.33 -0.38
CA VAL A 96 2.02 11.41 -0.09
C VAL A 96 2.69 12.53 0.71
N LYS A 97 3.46 12.20 1.74
CA LYS A 97 4.20 13.15 2.57
C LYS A 97 5.15 14.02 1.72
N GLU A 98 5.88 13.41 0.80
CA GLU A 98 6.79 14.16 -0.08
C GLU A 98 6.02 15.01 -1.12
N VAL A 99 4.90 14.53 -1.64
CA VAL A 99 4.01 15.34 -2.51
C VAL A 99 3.48 16.57 -1.76
N LEU A 100 3.13 16.43 -0.47
CA LEU A 100 2.64 17.56 0.34
C LEU A 100 3.70 18.64 0.60
N ARG A 101 4.99 18.36 0.39
CA ARG A 101 6.09 19.35 0.47
C ARG A 101 6.21 20.22 -0.78
N LEU A 102 5.52 19.89 -1.86
CA LEU A 102 5.47 20.70 -3.06
C LEU A 102 4.73 22.03 -2.84
N SER A 103 4.91 22.99 -3.75
CA SER A 103 4.11 24.21 -3.74
C SER A 103 2.61 23.90 -3.90
N LEU A 104 1.73 24.80 -3.45
CA LEU A 104 0.29 24.56 -3.49
C LEU A 104 -0.21 24.18 -4.89
N LYS A 105 0.21 24.90 -5.93
CA LYS A 105 -0.18 24.63 -7.32
C LYS A 105 0.30 23.25 -7.79
N GLN A 106 1.55 22.90 -7.48
CA GLN A 106 2.14 21.61 -7.87
C GLN A 106 1.44 20.43 -7.17
N LYS A 107 1.24 20.51 -5.85
CA LYS A 107 0.56 19.44 -5.13
C LYS A 107 -0.89 19.27 -5.53
N GLN A 108 -1.61 20.36 -5.83
CA GLN A 108 -2.99 20.26 -6.35
C GLN A 108 -3.04 19.49 -7.66
N VAL A 109 -2.19 19.85 -8.63
CA VAL A 109 -2.14 19.17 -9.94
C VAL A 109 -1.74 17.69 -9.77
N ILE A 110 -0.73 17.38 -8.96
CA ILE A 110 -0.29 16.01 -8.71
C ILE A 110 -1.39 15.19 -8.02
N MET A 111 -2.03 15.73 -6.99
CA MET A 111 -3.12 15.04 -6.28
C MET A 111 -4.32 14.79 -7.18
N MET A 112 -4.75 15.79 -7.96
CA MET A 112 -5.90 15.65 -8.84
C MET A 112 -5.63 14.63 -9.98
N PHE A 113 -4.44 14.65 -10.56
CA PHE A 113 -4.10 13.78 -11.69
C PHE A 113 -3.78 12.34 -11.27
N TYR A 114 -2.88 12.15 -10.30
CA TYR A 114 -2.40 10.80 -9.94
C TYR A 114 -3.21 10.10 -8.84
N PHE A 115 -3.84 10.83 -7.93
CA PHE A 115 -4.57 10.23 -6.81
C PHE A 115 -6.09 10.26 -6.99
N GLN A 116 -6.63 11.31 -7.64
CA GLN A 116 -8.08 11.44 -7.91
C GLN A 116 -8.48 11.02 -9.32
N ASP A 117 -7.50 10.66 -10.18
CA ASP A 117 -7.70 10.22 -11.56
C ASP A 117 -8.52 11.21 -12.45
N LEU A 118 -8.36 12.50 -12.20
CA LEU A 118 -9.05 13.53 -12.99
C LEU A 118 -8.36 13.74 -14.34
N ARG A 119 -9.19 13.98 -15.36
CA ARG A 119 -8.70 14.33 -16.70
C ARG A 119 -8.17 15.76 -16.75
N TRP A 120 -7.27 16.06 -17.66
CA TRP A 120 -6.67 17.39 -17.80
C TRP A 120 -7.70 18.50 -17.95
N VAL A 121 -8.80 18.28 -18.69
CA VAL A 121 -9.91 19.23 -18.84
C VAL A 121 -10.52 19.57 -17.48
N GLN A 122 -10.81 18.56 -16.65
CA GLN A 122 -11.41 18.74 -15.33
C GLN A 122 -10.45 19.50 -14.38
N ILE A 123 -9.15 19.18 -14.42
CA ILE A 123 -8.15 19.86 -13.61
C ILE A 123 -8.02 21.34 -14.03
N ALA A 124 -8.02 21.60 -15.34
CA ALA A 124 -7.96 22.93 -15.91
C ALA A 124 -9.15 23.78 -15.46
N ASP A 125 -10.36 23.23 -15.52
CA ASP A 125 -11.58 23.91 -15.07
C ASP A 125 -11.56 24.20 -13.57
N LEU A 126 -11.16 23.23 -12.75
CA LEU A 126 -11.12 23.39 -11.28
C LEU A 126 -10.08 24.40 -10.81
N LEU A 127 -8.93 24.45 -11.48
CA LEU A 127 -7.83 25.35 -11.11
C LEU A 127 -7.84 26.69 -11.86
N HIS A 128 -8.77 26.85 -12.81
CA HIS A 128 -8.86 28.03 -13.71
C HIS A 128 -7.56 28.27 -14.48
N TYR A 129 -6.95 27.20 -14.98
CA TYR A 129 -5.77 27.19 -15.83
C TYR A 129 -6.06 26.57 -17.18
N SER A 130 -5.18 26.79 -18.17
CA SER A 130 -5.22 26.00 -19.40
C SER A 130 -4.68 24.59 -19.16
N GLU A 131 -5.11 23.60 -19.93
CA GLU A 131 -4.55 22.24 -19.86
C GLU A 131 -3.02 22.23 -20.04
N ARG A 132 -2.51 23.06 -20.97
CA ARG A 132 -1.09 23.21 -21.20
C ARG A 132 -0.36 23.68 -19.95
N GLN A 133 -0.92 24.63 -19.24
CA GLN A 133 -0.36 25.15 -17.99
C GLN A 133 -0.37 24.08 -16.88
N CYS A 134 -1.47 23.30 -16.75
CA CYS A 134 -1.53 22.18 -15.83
C CYS A 134 -0.46 21.13 -16.11
N LYS A 135 -0.24 20.78 -17.38
CA LYS A 135 0.80 19.84 -17.81
C LYS A 135 2.22 20.37 -17.51
N ASN A 136 2.47 21.67 -17.68
CA ASN A 136 3.74 22.29 -17.32
C ASN A 136 3.97 22.24 -15.80
N ILE A 137 2.97 22.61 -14.99
CA ILE A 137 3.05 22.52 -13.52
C ILE A 137 3.34 21.10 -13.07
N ARG A 138 2.70 20.09 -13.68
CA ARG A 138 2.97 18.68 -13.40
C ARG A 138 4.42 18.32 -13.72
N ASN A 139 4.96 18.75 -14.85
CA ASN A 139 6.34 18.45 -15.24
C ASN A 139 7.35 19.07 -14.25
N GLU A 140 7.14 20.31 -13.85
CA GLU A 140 7.95 20.97 -12.80
C GLU A 140 7.85 20.23 -11.46
N ALA A 141 6.65 19.77 -11.10
CA ALA A 141 6.45 18.99 -9.88
C ALA A 141 7.21 17.66 -9.91
N VAL A 142 7.20 16.95 -11.05
CA VAL A 142 7.94 15.69 -11.24
C VAL A 142 9.46 15.93 -11.14
N GLU A 143 9.96 17.03 -11.67
CA GLU A 143 11.39 17.40 -11.53
C GLU A 143 11.79 17.64 -10.07
N ARG A 144 10.94 18.31 -9.31
CA ARG A 144 11.17 18.51 -7.87
C ARG A 144 11.09 17.19 -7.09
N LEU A 145 10.07 16.36 -7.38
CA LEU A 145 9.92 15.06 -6.75
C LEU A 145 11.09 14.13 -7.05
N LEU A 146 11.72 14.23 -8.22
CA LEU A 146 12.92 13.45 -8.54
C LEU A 146 14.01 13.63 -7.50
N VAL A 147 14.34 14.88 -7.16
CA VAL A 147 15.35 15.19 -6.15
C VAL A 147 14.91 14.71 -4.76
N ILE A 148 13.64 14.91 -4.43
CA ILE A 148 13.08 14.55 -3.12
C ILE A 148 13.07 13.02 -2.94
N PHE A 149 12.61 12.26 -3.95
CA PHE A 149 12.53 10.80 -3.89
C PHE A 149 13.90 10.13 -3.86
N GLN A 150 14.90 10.69 -4.54
CA GLN A 150 16.29 10.23 -4.46
C GLN A 150 16.84 10.28 -3.03
N ASN A 151 16.46 11.30 -2.27
CA ASN A 151 16.89 11.49 -0.89
C ASN A 151 16.03 10.71 0.14
N ASN A 152 14.88 10.17 -0.26
CA ASN A 152 14.01 9.40 0.61
C ASN A 152 14.35 7.91 0.55
N LYS A 153 14.96 7.37 1.62
CA LYS A 153 15.43 5.99 1.69
C LYS A 153 14.31 4.96 1.52
N THR A 154 13.10 5.25 1.96
CA THR A 154 11.96 4.32 1.83
C THR A 154 11.55 4.18 0.37
N ILE A 155 11.44 5.31 -0.35
CA ILE A 155 11.05 5.33 -1.76
C ILE A 155 12.19 4.77 -2.63
N SER A 156 13.43 5.23 -2.41
CA SER A 156 14.58 4.83 -3.24
C SER A 156 14.94 3.34 -3.13
N ASN A 157 14.66 2.71 -1.99
CA ASN A 157 14.94 1.29 -1.76
C ASN A 157 13.78 0.36 -2.16
N PHE A 158 12.58 0.90 -2.36
CA PHE A 158 11.43 0.10 -2.78
C PHE A 158 11.55 -0.24 -4.27
N LYS A 159 11.27 -1.49 -4.63
CA LYS A 159 11.20 -1.94 -6.02
C LYS A 159 9.76 -2.26 -6.35
N ILE A 160 9.19 -1.54 -7.30
CA ILE A 160 7.87 -1.87 -7.85
C ILE A 160 8.00 -3.22 -8.53
N LYS A 161 7.24 -4.21 -8.07
CA LYS A 161 7.13 -5.52 -8.74
C LYS A 161 6.32 -5.30 -10.02
N GLU A 162 6.90 -5.58 -11.18
CA GLU A 162 6.22 -5.54 -12.49
C GLU A 162 5.37 -6.78 -12.68
#